data_4b97d49006a65d3cd053af47dab64c3a
#
_entry.id   4b97d49006a65d3cd053af47dab64c3a
#
_cell.length_a   1.000
_cell.length_b   1.000
_cell.length_c   1.000
_cell.angle_alpha   90.00
_cell.angle_beta   90.00
_cell.angle_gamma   90.00
#
_symmetry.space_group_name_H-M   'P 1'
#
loop_
_entity.id
_entity.type
_entity.pdbx_description
1 polymer ?
#
loop_
_entity_poly.entity_id
_entity_poly.type
_entity_poly.pdbx_seq_one_letter_code
_entity_poly.pdbx_strand_id
1 'polypeptide(L)'
;MPVKVTQANAPRMTKGRQSRNVEFLQTLQGLMGLNQAEFAKACGQHPANMNTYLTGRLQPGKKVLTSCVRHAFEWEVQTCMEIVLIAEHLNSLPETAGLYILYDSAGSILYVGKATNFRTEVKQTLGRRLPVALRFGPKLSKEKPYLRDVAFRLSLYEIKSERLRHNIEVMFLRAVANQTHNINIGKTK
;
A
#
# COMPACT_ATOMS: atom_id res chain seq x y z
N MET A 1 25.41 21.60 46.78
CA MET A 1 23.93 21.51 46.82
C MET A 1 23.43 21.31 45.39
N PRO A 2 22.73 20.21 45.05
CA PRO A 2 22.23 20.03 43.70
C PRO A 2 20.96 20.85 43.49
N VAL A 3 20.94 21.61 42.41
CA VAL A 3 19.81 22.43 41.97
C VAL A 3 18.72 21.47 41.43
N LYS A 4 17.55 21.45 42.08
CA LYS A 4 16.35 20.78 41.60
C LYS A 4 15.84 21.51 40.35
N VAL A 5 16.00 20.91 39.18
CA VAL A 5 15.34 21.35 37.95
C VAL A 5 13.85 20.96 38.06
N THR A 6 13.02 21.98 38.29
CA THR A 6 11.55 21.86 38.31
C THR A 6 11.10 21.54 36.88
N GLN A 7 10.48 20.39 36.68
CA GLN A 7 9.83 20.08 35.42
C GLN A 7 8.72 21.10 35.14
N ALA A 8 8.91 21.91 34.11
CA ALA A 8 7.90 22.84 33.65
C ALA A 8 6.65 22.08 33.22
N ASN A 9 5.52 22.42 33.82
CA ASN A 9 4.20 21.88 33.46
C ASN A 9 3.91 22.07 31.97
N ALA A 10 3.78 20.99 31.22
CA ALA A 10 3.29 21.05 29.86
C ALA A 10 1.86 21.65 29.86
N PRO A 11 1.54 22.58 28.95
CA PRO A 11 0.24 23.24 28.94
C PRO A 11 -0.88 22.23 28.72
N ARG A 12 -1.86 22.19 29.66
CA ARG A 12 -3.12 21.44 29.48
C ARG A 12 -3.89 22.07 28.32
N MET A 13 -4.11 21.28 27.29
CA MET A 13 -4.91 21.72 26.13
C MET A 13 -6.38 21.94 26.53
N THR A 14 -6.90 23.11 26.22
CA THR A 14 -8.34 23.42 26.25
C THR A 14 -9.09 22.55 25.24
N LYS A 15 -10.24 21.98 25.63
CA LYS A 15 -11.18 21.26 24.77
C LYS A 15 -11.58 22.15 23.58
N GLY A 16 -11.08 21.88 22.37
CA GLY A 16 -11.54 22.64 21.21
C GLY A 16 -10.83 22.45 19.90
N ARG A 17 -9.55 22.08 19.89
CA ARG A 17 -8.82 21.86 18.63
C ARG A 17 -7.86 20.67 18.77
N GLN A 18 -8.25 19.57 18.16
CA GLN A 18 -7.35 18.43 18.04
C GLN A 18 -6.11 18.88 17.26
N SER A 19 -4.93 18.55 17.74
CA SER A 19 -3.73 18.96 17.01
C SER A 19 -3.57 18.15 15.74
N ARG A 20 -2.99 18.74 14.71
CA ARG A 20 -2.69 18.08 13.44
C ARG A 20 -1.91 16.77 13.62
N ASN A 21 -1.07 16.68 14.65
CA ASN A 21 -0.31 15.48 14.94
C ASN A 21 -1.17 14.32 15.44
N VAL A 22 -2.22 14.62 16.22
CA VAL A 22 -3.18 13.63 16.72
C VAL A 22 -4.05 13.13 15.56
N GLU A 23 -4.58 14.04 14.75
CA GLU A 23 -5.35 13.73 13.55
C GLU A 23 -4.53 12.87 12.57
N PHE A 24 -3.24 13.19 12.40
CA PHE A 24 -2.33 12.42 11.58
C PHE A 24 -2.17 10.98 12.09
N LEU A 25 -1.95 10.75 13.39
CA LEU A 25 -1.84 9.41 13.97
C LEU A 25 -3.14 8.61 13.85
N GLN A 26 -4.29 9.26 14.08
CA GLN A 26 -5.61 8.63 13.90
C GLN A 26 -5.84 8.22 12.44
N THR A 27 -5.46 9.08 11.50
CA THR A 27 -5.53 8.79 10.06
C THR A 27 -4.61 7.61 9.73
N LEU A 28 -3.37 7.60 10.22
CA LEU A 28 -2.41 6.53 9.98
C LEU A 28 -2.91 5.20 10.54
N GLN A 29 -3.42 5.18 11.77
CA GLN A 29 -4.06 4.00 12.36
C GLN A 29 -5.22 3.50 11.50
N GLY A 30 -6.09 4.42 11.07
CA GLY A 30 -7.22 4.10 10.20
C GLY A 30 -6.79 3.53 8.83
N LEU A 31 -5.72 4.06 8.24
CA LEU A 31 -5.16 3.55 6.98
C LEU A 31 -4.61 2.13 7.13
N MET A 32 -4.00 1.83 8.27
CA MET A 32 -3.47 0.49 8.56
C MET A 32 -4.58 -0.52 8.91
N GLY A 33 -5.79 -0.06 9.28
CA GLY A 33 -6.90 -0.93 9.68
C GLY A 33 -6.66 -1.67 11.01
N LEU A 34 -5.73 -1.17 11.84
CA LEU A 34 -5.32 -1.81 13.09
C LEU A 34 -6.11 -1.26 14.29
N ASN A 35 -6.36 -2.13 15.26
CA ASN A 35 -6.79 -1.65 16.57
C ASN A 35 -5.64 -0.91 17.28
N GLN A 36 -5.95 -0.21 18.38
CA GLN A 36 -4.99 0.64 19.07
C GLN A 36 -3.76 -0.14 19.60
N ALA A 37 -3.95 -1.34 20.13
CA ALA A 37 -2.86 -2.14 20.67
C ALA A 37 -1.94 -2.67 19.57
N GLU A 38 -2.51 -3.13 18.47
CA GLU A 38 -1.79 -3.54 17.26
C GLU A 38 -1.03 -2.38 16.63
N PHE A 39 -1.67 -1.21 16.53
CA PHE A 39 -1.04 -0.01 16.01
C PHE A 39 0.14 0.44 16.88
N ALA A 40 -0.02 0.43 18.22
CA ALA A 40 1.07 0.72 19.13
C ALA A 40 2.27 -0.22 18.91
N LYS A 41 1.99 -1.52 18.84
CA LYS A 41 3.02 -2.54 18.60
C LYS A 41 3.71 -2.34 17.24
N ALA A 42 2.94 -2.10 16.18
CA ALA A 42 3.46 -1.85 14.84
C ALA A 42 4.36 -0.60 14.79
N CYS A 43 4.01 0.44 15.56
CA CYS A 43 4.79 1.69 15.65
C CYS A 43 5.93 1.64 16.68
N GLY A 44 6.19 0.48 17.33
CA GLY A 44 7.21 0.37 18.38
C GLY A 44 6.92 1.22 19.61
N GLN A 45 5.63 1.47 19.92
CA GLN A 45 5.17 2.28 21.05
C GLN A 45 4.48 1.42 22.10
N HIS A 46 4.56 1.83 23.36
CA HIS A 46 3.77 1.18 24.41
C HIS A 46 2.28 1.54 24.25
N PRO A 47 1.33 0.57 24.39
CA PRO A 47 -0.10 0.79 24.18
C PRO A 47 -0.69 1.94 25.01
N ALA A 48 -0.27 2.11 26.27
CA ALA A 48 -0.74 3.19 27.13
C ALA A 48 -0.31 4.57 26.59
N ASN A 49 0.92 4.70 26.07
CA ASN A 49 1.40 5.95 25.48
C ASN A 49 0.64 6.26 24.18
N MET A 50 0.43 5.23 23.34
CA MET A 50 -0.34 5.38 22.11
C MET A 50 -1.77 5.85 22.40
N ASN A 51 -2.41 5.32 23.44
CA ASN A 51 -3.73 5.79 23.88
C ASN A 51 -3.74 7.28 24.25
N THR A 52 -2.72 7.75 24.97
CA THR A 52 -2.64 9.18 25.34
C THR A 52 -2.45 10.07 24.12
N TYR A 53 -1.74 9.62 23.10
CA TYR A 53 -1.57 10.32 21.83
C TYR A 53 -2.86 10.34 21.01
N LEU A 54 -3.47 9.18 20.78
CA LEU A 54 -4.69 9.05 19.97
C LEU A 54 -5.90 9.77 20.58
N THR A 55 -5.96 9.86 21.93
CA THR A 55 -7.02 10.61 22.62
C THR A 55 -6.73 12.10 22.74
N GLY A 56 -5.57 12.58 22.28
CA GLY A 56 -5.17 13.98 22.37
C GLY A 56 -4.80 14.44 23.78
N ARG A 57 -4.68 13.53 24.76
CA ARG A 57 -4.26 13.87 26.14
C ARG A 57 -2.81 14.33 26.19
N LEU A 58 -1.98 13.79 25.28
CA LEU A 58 -0.60 14.18 25.09
C LEU A 58 -0.32 14.40 23.60
N GLN A 59 0.47 15.41 23.28
CA GLN A 59 0.89 15.69 21.91
C GLN A 59 2.02 14.75 21.51
N PRO A 60 1.88 13.99 20.40
CA PRO A 60 2.99 13.20 19.88
C PRO A 60 4.08 14.12 19.34
N GLY A 61 5.29 13.96 19.84
CA GLY A 61 6.46 14.68 19.34
C GLY A 61 6.97 14.13 18.01
N LYS A 62 7.85 14.89 17.33
CA LYS A 62 8.42 14.52 16.01
C LYS A 62 9.01 13.11 16.00
N LYS A 63 9.73 12.69 17.05
CA LYS A 63 10.33 11.34 17.14
C LYS A 63 9.26 10.24 17.10
N VAL A 64 8.15 10.41 17.81
CA VAL A 64 7.03 9.46 17.82
C VAL A 64 6.39 9.38 16.45
N LEU A 65 6.08 10.53 15.83
CA LEU A 65 5.50 10.58 14.49
C LEU A 65 6.40 9.90 13.46
N THR A 66 7.69 10.21 13.46
CA THR A 66 8.66 9.59 12.55
C THR A 66 8.74 8.08 12.76
N SER A 67 8.76 7.61 14.03
CA SER A 67 8.74 6.19 14.35
C SER A 67 7.47 5.51 13.84
N CYS A 68 6.29 6.10 14.07
CA CYS A 68 5.03 5.55 13.61
C CYS A 68 4.98 5.45 12.08
N VAL A 69 5.42 6.47 11.36
CA VAL A 69 5.48 6.43 9.89
C VAL A 69 6.41 5.32 9.42
N ARG A 70 7.65 5.28 9.95
CA ARG A 70 8.64 4.28 9.57
C ARG A 70 8.13 2.85 9.80
N HIS A 71 7.67 2.55 11.02
CA HIS A 71 7.19 1.22 11.36
C HIS A 71 5.89 0.85 10.64
N ALA A 72 5.02 1.81 10.34
CA ALA A 72 3.85 1.56 9.54
C ALA A 72 4.22 1.07 8.14
N PHE A 73 5.17 1.73 7.48
CA PHE A 73 5.63 1.30 6.15
C PHE A 73 6.41 -0.01 6.19
N GLU A 74 7.34 -0.17 7.12
CA GLU A 74 8.13 -1.40 7.28
C GLU A 74 7.25 -2.61 7.65
N TRP A 75 6.18 -2.40 8.40
CA TRP A 75 5.27 -3.47 8.82
C TRP A 75 4.30 -3.89 7.72
N GLU A 76 3.84 -2.94 6.91
CA GLU A 76 2.82 -3.18 5.88
C GLU A 76 3.40 -3.73 4.56
N VAL A 77 4.63 -3.37 4.22
CA VAL A 77 5.30 -3.85 3.01
C VAL A 77 6.43 -4.80 3.45
N GLN A 78 6.08 -6.08 3.61
CA GLN A 78 7.03 -7.07 4.13
C GLN A 78 8.00 -7.60 3.09
N THR A 79 7.58 -7.71 1.84
CA THR A 79 8.38 -8.33 0.78
C THR A 79 8.11 -7.63 -0.54
N CYS A 80 9.17 -7.31 -1.25
CA CYS A 80 9.11 -6.97 -2.67
C CYS A 80 9.80 -8.11 -3.43
N MET A 81 9.08 -8.76 -4.33
CA MET A 81 9.60 -9.81 -5.20
C MET A 81 9.44 -9.35 -6.64
N GLU A 82 10.51 -9.44 -7.42
CA GLU A 82 10.49 -9.20 -8.86
C GLU A 82 10.68 -10.53 -9.61
N ILE A 83 9.81 -10.81 -10.55
CA ILE A 83 9.81 -12.04 -11.34
C ILE A 83 9.88 -11.67 -12.82
N VAL A 84 10.90 -12.16 -13.50
CA VAL A 84 11.06 -12.06 -14.95
C VAL A 84 10.57 -13.36 -15.59
N LEU A 85 10.03 -13.30 -16.81
CA LEU A 85 9.42 -14.46 -17.50
C LEU A 85 8.29 -15.09 -16.68
N ILE A 86 7.25 -14.31 -16.41
CA ILE A 86 6.13 -14.65 -15.52
C ILE A 86 5.53 -16.02 -15.86
N ALA A 87 5.45 -16.39 -17.14
CA ALA A 87 4.82 -17.62 -17.58
C ALA A 87 5.46 -18.88 -16.95
N GLU A 88 6.76 -18.84 -16.67
CA GLU A 88 7.51 -19.96 -16.09
C GLU A 88 7.29 -20.07 -14.57
N HIS A 89 6.88 -18.99 -13.90
CA HIS A 89 6.82 -18.89 -12.45
C HIS A 89 5.41 -18.83 -11.86
N LEU A 90 4.36 -18.97 -12.67
CA LEU A 90 2.97 -18.84 -12.21
C LEU A 90 2.59 -19.76 -11.06
N ASN A 91 3.15 -20.97 -11.02
CA ASN A 91 2.86 -21.95 -9.98
C ASN A 91 3.63 -21.73 -8.69
N SER A 92 4.75 -21.00 -8.76
CA SER A 92 5.60 -20.67 -7.61
C SER A 92 5.23 -19.34 -6.94
N LEU A 93 4.22 -18.62 -7.45
CA LEU A 93 3.75 -17.38 -6.84
C LEU A 93 3.24 -17.61 -5.41
N PRO A 94 3.54 -16.71 -4.48
CA PRO A 94 3.05 -16.81 -3.11
C PRO A 94 1.52 -16.72 -3.05
N GLU A 95 0.95 -17.34 -2.02
CA GLU A 95 -0.49 -17.29 -1.75
C GLU A 95 -0.86 -16.19 -0.75
N THR A 96 -0.03 -15.17 -0.67
CA THR A 96 -0.22 -14.03 0.22
C THR A 96 -0.96 -12.89 -0.48
N ALA A 97 -1.39 -11.93 0.33
CA ALA A 97 -2.13 -10.77 -0.13
C ALA A 97 -1.22 -9.56 -0.36
N GLY A 98 -1.53 -8.75 -1.38
CA GLY A 98 -0.70 -7.59 -1.66
C GLY A 98 -1.11 -6.79 -2.89
N LEU A 99 -0.16 -6.03 -3.40
CA LEU A 99 -0.22 -5.30 -4.66
C LEU A 99 0.70 -5.96 -5.67
N TYR A 100 0.30 -6.01 -6.92
CA TYR A 100 1.14 -6.49 -8.02
C TYR A 100 1.13 -5.54 -9.20
N ILE A 101 2.26 -5.48 -9.90
CA ILE A 101 2.44 -4.65 -11.08
C ILE A 101 3.00 -5.52 -12.19
N LEU A 102 2.31 -5.54 -13.33
CA LEU A 102 2.74 -6.20 -14.55
C LEU A 102 3.41 -5.21 -15.48
N TYR A 103 4.51 -5.62 -16.09
CA TYR A 103 5.27 -4.82 -17.05
C TYR A 103 5.46 -5.58 -18.36
N ASP A 104 5.61 -4.86 -19.46
CA ASP A 104 6.05 -5.40 -20.73
C ASP A 104 7.58 -5.63 -20.75
N SER A 105 8.10 -6.08 -21.89
CA SER A 105 9.52 -6.31 -22.11
C SER A 105 10.35 -5.01 -22.12
N ALA A 106 9.72 -3.87 -22.37
CA ALA A 106 10.35 -2.55 -22.34
C ALA A 106 10.33 -1.93 -20.91
N GLY A 107 9.67 -2.57 -19.94
CA GLY A 107 9.53 -2.06 -18.58
C GLY A 107 8.37 -1.09 -18.38
N SER A 108 7.48 -0.95 -19.38
CA SER A 108 6.28 -0.11 -19.25
C SER A 108 5.24 -0.84 -18.41
N ILE A 109 4.53 -0.09 -17.56
CA ILE A 109 3.49 -0.65 -16.70
C ILE A 109 2.28 -1.05 -17.56
N LEU A 110 1.96 -2.33 -17.57
CA LEU A 110 0.77 -2.87 -18.24
C LEU A 110 -0.46 -2.86 -17.34
N TYR A 111 -0.28 -3.25 -16.10
CA TYR A 111 -1.39 -3.43 -15.17
C TYR A 111 -0.94 -3.27 -13.73
N VAL A 112 -1.79 -2.64 -12.91
CA VAL A 112 -1.65 -2.56 -11.46
C VAL A 112 -2.89 -3.19 -10.83
N GLY A 113 -2.70 -4.08 -9.87
CA GLY A 113 -3.82 -4.73 -9.20
C GLY A 113 -3.52 -5.09 -7.75
N LYS A 114 -4.58 -5.17 -6.95
CA LYS A 114 -4.54 -5.73 -5.61
C LYS A 114 -4.93 -7.21 -5.65
N ALA A 115 -4.35 -8.00 -4.75
CA ALA A 115 -4.63 -9.42 -4.61
C ALA A 115 -4.92 -9.76 -3.14
N THR A 116 -5.87 -10.65 -2.90
CA THR A 116 -6.02 -11.38 -1.65
C THR A 116 -5.15 -12.65 -1.64
N ASN A 117 -4.85 -13.17 -2.84
CA ASN A 117 -3.96 -14.27 -3.10
C ASN A 117 -3.29 -14.02 -4.47
N PHE A 118 -1.98 -13.78 -4.47
CA PHE A 118 -1.25 -13.45 -5.69
C PHE A 118 -1.36 -14.52 -6.77
N ARG A 119 -1.22 -15.80 -6.41
CA ARG A 119 -1.27 -16.90 -7.38
C ARG A 119 -2.58 -16.92 -8.16
N THR A 120 -3.69 -16.73 -7.48
CA THR A 120 -5.02 -16.73 -8.09
C THR A 120 -5.26 -15.47 -8.93
N GLU A 121 -5.03 -14.29 -8.35
CA GLU A 121 -5.33 -13.01 -9.00
C GLU A 121 -4.45 -12.74 -10.22
N VAL A 122 -3.15 -13.05 -10.13
CA VAL A 122 -2.22 -12.87 -11.25
C VAL A 122 -2.60 -13.81 -12.40
N LYS A 123 -2.91 -15.09 -12.13
CA LYS A 123 -3.38 -16.03 -13.17
C LYS A 123 -4.66 -15.54 -13.85
N GLN A 124 -5.64 -15.07 -13.09
CA GLN A 124 -6.88 -14.51 -13.63
C GLN A 124 -6.62 -13.27 -14.49
N THR A 125 -5.76 -12.38 -14.00
CA THR A 125 -5.42 -11.15 -14.73
C THR A 125 -4.68 -11.45 -16.02
N LEU A 126 -3.72 -12.35 -16.03
CA LEU A 126 -2.99 -12.76 -17.23
C LEU A 126 -3.91 -13.45 -18.27
N GLY A 127 -5.02 -14.05 -17.83
CA GLY A 127 -6.07 -14.61 -18.68
C GLY A 127 -7.02 -13.56 -19.29
N ARG A 128 -6.90 -12.29 -18.95
CA ARG A 128 -7.74 -11.23 -19.54
C ARG A 128 -7.27 -10.91 -20.95
N ARG A 129 -8.24 -10.62 -21.82
CA ARG A 129 -7.96 -10.14 -23.18
C ARG A 129 -7.45 -8.71 -23.12
N LEU A 130 -6.47 -8.42 -23.99
CA LEU A 130 -6.03 -7.04 -24.19
C LEU A 130 -7.17 -6.22 -24.83
N PRO A 131 -7.36 -4.95 -24.40
CA PRO A 131 -8.30 -4.03 -25.05
C PRO A 131 -7.95 -3.87 -26.55
N VAL A 132 -8.97 -3.82 -27.39
CA VAL A 132 -8.82 -3.68 -28.86
C VAL A 132 -8.04 -2.43 -29.27
N ALA A 133 -8.03 -1.41 -28.41
CA ALA A 133 -7.28 -0.16 -28.62
C ALA A 133 -5.76 -0.34 -28.61
N LEU A 134 -5.26 -1.43 -28.05
CA LEU A 134 -3.84 -1.78 -28.03
C LEU A 134 -3.48 -2.58 -29.29
N ARG A 135 -3.33 -1.87 -30.37
CA ARG A 135 -2.91 -2.44 -31.64
C ARG A 135 -1.39 -2.60 -31.67
N PHE A 136 -0.90 -3.75 -31.32
CA PHE A 136 0.50 -4.14 -31.57
C PHE A 136 0.69 -4.48 -33.06
N GLY A 137 0.59 -3.50 -33.93
CA GLY A 137 0.83 -3.68 -35.36
C GLY A 137 -0.22 -4.54 -36.10
N PRO A 138 -0.20 -4.55 -37.43
CA PRO A 138 -1.23 -5.18 -38.28
C PRO A 138 -1.26 -6.73 -38.19
N LYS A 139 -0.18 -7.40 -37.78
CA LYS A 139 -0.15 -8.86 -37.67
C LYS A 139 -0.86 -9.38 -36.41
N LEU A 140 -0.83 -8.66 -35.31
CA LEU A 140 -1.49 -9.03 -34.05
C LEU A 140 -2.96 -8.57 -33.99
N SER A 141 -3.42 -7.76 -34.93
CA SER A 141 -4.81 -7.26 -34.95
C SER A 141 -5.85 -8.34 -35.24
N LYS A 142 -5.46 -9.47 -35.82
CA LYS A 142 -6.36 -10.60 -36.13
C LYS A 142 -6.48 -11.58 -34.97
N GLU A 143 -5.48 -11.68 -34.12
CA GLU A 143 -5.52 -12.48 -32.90
C GLU A 143 -6.04 -11.63 -31.76
N LYS A 144 -6.75 -12.25 -30.85
CA LYS A 144 -7.23 -11.57 -29.63
C LYS A 144 -6.24 -11.88 -28.51
N PRO A 145 -5.11 -11.15 -28.43
CA PRO A 145 -4.05 -11.46 -27.48
C PRO A 145 -4.55 -11.30 -26.04
N TYR A 146 -3.98 -12.10 -25.16
CA TYR A 146 -4.18 -12.02 -23.73
C TYR A 146 -3.09 -11.19 -23.09
N LEU A 147 -3.34 -10.71 -21.86
CA LEU A 147 -2.34 -9.96 -21.10
C LEU A 147 -1.05 -10.78 -20.88
N ARG A 148 -1.17 -12.12 -20.74
CA ARG A 148 -0.03 -13.05 -20.62
C ARG A 148 0.91 -13.05 -21.82
N ASP A 149 0.41 -12.69 -23.01
CA ASP A 149 1.20 -12.72 -24.24
C ASP A 149 2.15 -11.52 -24.36
N VAL A 150 1.92 -10.50 -23.54
CA VAL A 150 2.71 -9.25 -23.52
C VAL A 150 3.36 -8.96 -22.16
N ALA A 151 2.87 -9.56 -21.10
CA ALA A 151 3.44 -9.39 -19.77
C ALA A 151 4.74 -10.17 -19.64
N PHE A 152 5.82 -9.46 -19.34
CA PHE A 152 7.15 -10.03 -19.24
C PHE A 152 7.67 -10.06 -17.80
N ARG A 153 7.42 -8.98 -17.02
CA ARG A 153 7.90 -8.83 -15.66
C ARG A 153 6.73 -8.58 -14.69
N LEU A 154 6.90 -9.05 -13.46
CA LEU A 154 5.95 -8.94 -12.37
C LEU A 154 6.67 -8.47 -11.11
N SER A 155 6.20 -7.39 -10.48
CA SER A 155 6.60 -7.00 -9.14
C SER A 155 5.47 -7.30 -8.16
N LEU A 156 5.81 -7.95 -7.04
CA LEU A 156 4.89 -8.30 -5.95
C LEU A 156 5.27 -7.54 -4.69
N TYR A 157 4.30 -6.89 -4.08
CA TYR A 157 4.44 -6.19 -2.80
C TYR A 157 3.46 -6.80 -1.81
N GLU A 158 3.96 -7.53 -0.84
CA GLU A 158 3.14 -8.16 0.18
C GLU A 158 2.63 -7.13 1.18
N ILE A 159 1.31 -6.92 1.21
CA ILE A 159 0.65 -5.91 2.04
C ILE A 159 -0.56 -6.57 2.71
N LYS A 160 -0.54 -6.71 4.03
CA LYS A 160 -1.60 -7.38 4.78
C LYS A 160 -2.89 -6.57 4.86
N SER A 161 -2.79 -5.26 5.07
CA SER A 161 -3.95 -4.39 5.20
C SER A 161 -4.69 -4.24 3.87
N GLU A 162 -5.96 -4.68 3.83
CA GLU A 162 -6.83 -4.52 2.67
C GLU A 162 -7.03 -3.05 2.30
N ARG A 163 -7.23 -2.21 3.30
CA ARG A 163 -7.41 -0.77 3.10
C ARG A 163 -6.19 -0.12 2.49
N LEU A 164 -4.99 -0.49 2.94
CA LEU A 164 -3.75 0.03 2.38
C LEU A 164 -3.55 -0.44 0.94
N ARG A 165 -3.83 -1.74 0.63
CA ARG A 165 -3.80 -2.26 -0.75
C ARG A 165 -4.70 -1.45 -1.68
N HIS A 166 -5.94 -1.18 -1.23
CA HIS A 166 -6.89 -0.39 -2.02
C HIS A 166 -6.40 1.04 -2.25
N ASN A 167 -5.92 1.72 -1.21
CA ASN A 167 -5.45 3.09 -1.31
C ASN A 167 -4.23 3.21 -2.24
N ILE A 168 -3.28 2.29 -2.13
CA ILE A 168 -2.08 2.28 -2.99
C ILE A 168 -2.48 1.95 -4.44
N GLU A 169 -3.35 0.98 -4.68
CA GLU A 169 -3.88 0.67 -6.01
C GLU A 169 -4.50 1.91 -6.66
N VAL A 170 -5.40 2.59 -5.94
CA VAL A 170 -6.06 3.82 -6.43
C VAL A 170 -5.05 4.93 -6.72
N MET A 171 -4.04 5.10 -5.87
CA MET A 171 -2.96 6.07 -6.07
C MET A 171 -2.18 5.76 -7.35
N PHE A 172 -1.76 4.50 -7.56
CA PHE A 172 -1.07 4.09 -8.78
C PHE A 172 -1.93 4.27 -10.02
N LEU A 173 -3.19 3.86 -9.97
CA LEU A 173 -4.11 4.02 -11.11
C LEU A 173 -4.31 5.49 -11.51
N ARG A 174 -4.32 6.41 -10.55
CA ARG A 174 -4.37 7.84 -10.84
C ARG A 174 -3.06 8.38 -11.42
N ALA A 175 -1.93 7.92 -10.88
CA ALA A 175 -0.61 8.36 -11.35
C ALA A 175 -0.29 7.88 -12.78
N VAL A 176 -0.77 6.68 -13.15
CA VAL A 176 -0.47 6.03 -14.44
C VAL A 176 -1.71 5.82 -15.32
N ALA A 177 -2.75 6.61 -15.10
CA ALA A 177 -4.08 6.44 -15.73
C ALA A 177 -4.04 6.29 -17.25
N ASN A 178 -3.13 6.97 -17.93
CA ASN A 178 -2.98 6.93 -19.39
C ASN A 178 -1.90 5.95 -19.88
N GLN A 179 -1.25 5.22 -18.94
CA GLN A 179 -0.10 4.36 -19.24
C GLN A 179 -0.36 2.88 -18.93
N THR A 180 -1.53 2.54 -18.38
CA THR A 180 -1.87 1.19 -17.99
C THR A 180 -3.10 0.67 -18.71
N HIS A 181 -3.18 -0.65 -18.82
CA HIS A 181 -4.33 -1.36 -19.40
C HIS A 181 -5.41 -1.70 -18.37
N ASN A 182 -5.45 -0.98 -17.26
CA ASN A 182 -6.49 -1.14 -16.26
C ASN A 182 -7.84 -0.66 -16.81
N ILE A 183 -8.74 -1.59 -17.09
CA ILE A 183 -10.06 -1.32 -17.69
C ILE A 183 -11.00 -0.56 -16.75
N ASN A 184 -10.75 -0.58 -15.45
CA ASN A 184 -11.64 -0.01 -14.42
C ASN A 184 -11.02 1.16 -13.66
N ILE A 185 -10.39 2.10 -14.38
CA ILE A 185 -9.92 3.35 -13.76
C ILE A 185 -11.13 4.13 -13.26
N GLY A 186 -11.30 4.21 -11.95
CA GLY A 186 -12.23 5.14 -11.32
C GLY A 186 -13.66 4.64 -11.05
N LYS A 187 -13.98 3.36 -11.21
CA LYS A 187 -15.21 2.81 -10.62
C LYS A 187 -14.98 2.42 -9.15
N THR A 188 -14.88 3.43 -8.30
CA THR A 188 -15.14 3.24 -6.86
C THR A 188 -16.67 3.08 -6.70
N LYS A 189 -17.09 1.88 -6.25
CA LYS A 189 -18.43 1.72 -5.67
C LYS A 189 -18.51 2.49 -4.36
#